data_2e3cf3644813abff574575ee615eeb0f
#
_entry.id   2e3cf3644813abff574575ee615eeb0f
#
_cell.length_a   1.000
_cell.length_b   1.000
_cell.length_c   1.000
_cell.angle_alpha   90.00
_cell.angle_beta   90.00
_cell.angle_gamma   90.00
#
_symmetry.space_group_name_H-M   'P 1'
#
loop_
_entity.id
_entity.type
_entity.pdbx_description
1 polymer ?
#
loop_
_entity_poly.entity_id
_entity_poly.type
_entity_poly.pdbx_seq_one_letter_code
_entity_poly.pdbx_strand_id
1 'polypeptide(L)'
;SDEPGIAPTVWGSDGSRWGTVGMTHSLLDIRNRDFVANPVQEGEKIWPTLRQDGPSVFRWAVWEMAKVAKKALEEAGITPDELGALIPHQANARIIDQMVKTLKLPDTVAVARDIVDAGNTSAASVPLAAHRLLKENPELSGKFALQIGFGAGLAFAAQVVVLP
;
A
#
# COMPACT_ATOMS: atom_id res chain seq x y z
N SER A 1 11.78 19.89 -14.48
CA SER A 1 10.79 19.97 -15.56
C SER A 1 9.81 21.07 -15.22
N ASP A 2 9.34 21.78 -16.22
CA ASP A 2 8.37 22.87 -16.03
C ASP A 2 6.94 22.36 -15.84
N GLU A 3 6.74 21.05 -16.01
CA GLU A 3 5.46 20.38 -15.77
C GLU A 3 5.53 19.48 -14.53
N PRO A 4 4.45 19.47 -13.70
CA PRO A 4 4.39 18.63 -12.51
C PRO A 4 4.42 17.13 -12.90
N GLY A 5 5.41 16.40 -12.39
CA GLY A 5 5.50 14.95 -12.58
C GLY A 5 4.70 14.13 -11.57
N ILE A 6 3.97 14.79 -10.65
CA ILE A 6 3.18 14.16 -9.59
C ILE A 6 1.81 14.84 -9.54
N ALA A 7 0.76 14.07 -9.74
CA ALA A 7 -0.63 14.51 -9.62
C ALA A 7 -1.04 14.64 -8.13
N PRO A 8 -2.21 15.24 -7.84
CA PRO A 8 -2.74 15.32 -6.48
C PRO A 8 -2.77 13.96 -5.78
N THR A 9 -2.36 13.94 -4.51
CA THR A 9 -2.38 12.71 -3.70
C THR A 9 -3.73 12.54 -3.04
N VAL A 10 -4.36 11.40 -3.27
CA VAL A 10 -5.54 10.94 -2.52
C VAL A 10 -5.06 10.14 -1.32
N TRP A 11 -5.45 10.55 -0.12
CA TRP A 11 -5.06 9.88 1.11
C TRP A 11 -6.19 9.89 2.14
N GLY A 12 -6.09 9.00 3.13
CA GLY A 12 -7.05 8.91 4.21
C GLY A 12 -6.72 7.80 5.18
N SER A 13 -7.64 7.60 6.13
CA SER A 13 -7.51 6.56 7.15
C SER A 13 -8.86 6.03 7.62
N ASP A 14 -8.87 4.77 8.06
CA ASP A 14 -9.97 4.12 8.76
C ASP A 14 -9.52 3.76 10.19
N GLY A 15 -9.62 4.73 11.09
CA GLY A 15 -9.20 4.58 12.49
C GLY A 15 -10.04 3.56 13.27
N SER A 16 -11.23 3.17 12.80
CA SER A 16 -12.05 2.14 13.43
C SER A 16 -11.37 0.76 13.37
N ARG A 17 -10.38 0.59 12.50
CA ARG A 17 -9.63 -0.64 12.27
C ARG A 17 -8.20 -0.62 12.83
N TRP A 18 -7.90 0.31 13.72
CA TRP A 18 -6.55 0.49 14.28
C TRP A 18 -5.93 -0.82 14.83
N GLY A 19 -6.75 -1.72 15.38
CA GLY A 19 -6.32 -2.99 15.94
C GLY A 19 -5.99 -4.09 14.91
N THR A 20 -6.21 -3.87 13.60
CA THR A 20 -5.95 -4.91 12.58
C THR A 20 -4.49 -5.02 12.17
N VAL A 21 -3.73 -3.93 12.29
CA VAL A 21 -2.27 -3.90 12.08
C VAL A 21 -1.65 -3.00 13.15
N GLY A 22 -0.79 -3.55 13.97
CA GLY A 22 -0.16 -2.77 15.04
C GLY A 22 0.77 -3.60 15.91
N MET A 23 1.28 -2.97 16.95
CA MET A 23 2.08 -3.66 17.96
C MET A 23 1.18 -4.38 18.97
N THR A 24 1.62 -5.52 19.47
CA THR A 24 0.89 -6.25 20.54
C THR A 24 0.76 -5.42 21.81
N HIS A 25 1.77 -4.61 22.11
CA HIS A 25 1.77 -3.64 23.19
C HIS A 25 2.41 -2.34 22.68
N SER A 26 1.86 -1.19 23.05
CA SER A 26 2.50 0.08 22.73
C SER A 26 3.73 0.29 23.64
N LEU A 27 4.67 1.11 23.17
CA LEU A 27 5.82 1.50 24.01
C LEU A 27 5.38 2.27 25.27
N LEU A 28 4.24 2.96 25.20
CA LEU A 28 3.66 3.68 26.34
C LEU A 28 3.09 2.69 27.37
N ASP A 29 2.37 1.65 26.93
CA ASP A 29 1.83 0.61 27.80
C ASP A 29 2.97 -0.09 28.54
N ILE A 30 4.03 -0.44 27.83
CA ILE A 30 5.22 -1.07 28.41
C ILE A 30 5.89 -0.15 29.43
N ARG A 31 6.09 1.13 29.07
CA ARG A 31 6.71 2.12 29.97
C ARG A 31 5.89 2.36 31.22
N ASN A 32 4.59 2.48 31.07
CA ASN A 32 3.66 2.79 32.16
C ASN A 32 3.17 1.54 32.91
N ARG A 33 3.52 0.34 32.44
CA ARG A 33 3.01 -0.95 32.91
C ARG A 33 1.47 -1.01 32.89
N ASP A 34 0.87 -0.42 31.87
CA ASP A 34 -0.57 -0.42 31.63
C ASP A 34 -0.92 -1.49 30.60
N PHE A 35 -1.38 -2.64 31.07
CA PHE A 35 -1.70 -3.79 30.24
C PHE A 35 -3.20 -4.13 30.25
N VAL A 36 -4.04 -3.15 30.48
CA VAL A 36 -5.50 -3.35 30.55
C VAL A 36 -6.06 -3.90 29.25
N ALA A 37 -5.60 -3.38 28.09
CA ALA A 37 -6.05 -3.82 26.79
C ALA A 37 -5.49 -5.19 26.35
N ASN A 38 -4.27 -5.53 26.80
CA ASN A 38 -3.61 -6.81 26.54
C ASN A 38 -2.94 -7.29 27.83
N PRO A 39 -3.67 -8.01 28.71
CA PRO A 39 -3.16 -8.46 29.99
C PRO A 39 -1.89 -9.32 29.85
N VAL A 40 -0.95 -9.08 30.73
CA VAL A 40 0.34 -9.77 30.81
C VAL A 40 0.40 -10.54 32.12
N GLN A 41 0.89 -11.76 32.10
CA GLN A 41 1.07 -12.57 33.32
C GLN A 41 2.23 -12.04 34.18
N GLU A 42 2.13 -12.23 35.47
CA GLU A 42 3.20 -11.82 36.41
C GLU A 42 4.53 -12.56 36.06
N GLY A 43 5.60 -11.78 35.87
CA GLY A 43 6.92 -12.33 35.50
C GLY A 43 7.11 -12.55 33.99
N GLU A 44 6.09 -12.33 33.17
CA GLU A 44 6.21 -12.43 31.72
C GLU A 44 7.10 -11.32 31.16
N LYS A 45 8.06 -11.71 30.31
CA LYS A 45 8.87 -10.75 29.55
C LYS A 45 8.09 -10.25 28.35
N ILE A 46 7.71 -8.97 28.40
CA ILE A 46 6.99 -8.32 27.33
C ILE A 46 7.96 -7.95 26.22
N TRP A 47 7.72 -8.48 25.03
CA TRP A 47 8.40 -8.08 23.82
C TRP A 47 7.36 -7.63 22.79
N PRO A 48 7.29 -6.33 22.46
CA PRO A 48 6.30 -5.83 21.50
C PRO A 48 6.59 -6.38 20.11
N THR A 49 5.66 -7.16 19.56
CA THR A 49 5.75 -7.73 18.21
C THR A 49 4.71 -7.12 17.32
N LEU A 50 5.01 -7.03 16.03
CA LEU A 50 4.02 -6.63 15.03
C LEU A 50 2.94 -7.72 14.93
N ARG A 51 1.68 -7.30 15.07
CA ARG A 51 0.50 -8.15 14.89
C ARG A 51 -0.31 -7.68 13.69
N GLN A 52 -0.83 -8.63 12.92
CA GLN A 52 -1.70 -8.35 11.78
C GLN A 52 -2.84 -9.37 11.73
N ASP A 53 -4.09 -8.88 11.66
CA ASP A 53 -5.23 -9.68 11.25
C ASP A 53 -5.30 -9.70 9.71
N GLY A 54 -4.54 -10.63 9.11
CA GLY A 54 -4.39 -10.73 7.66
C GLY A 54 -5.72 -10.83 6.90
N PRO A 55 -6.69 -11.69 7.31
CA PRO A 55 -8.00 -11.77 6.67
C PRO A 55 -8.79 -10.46 6.67
N SER A 56 -8.79 -9.71 7.76
CA SER A 56 -9.49 -8.43 7.86
C SER A 56 -8.82 -7.34 7.02
N VAL A 57 -7.48 -7.27 7.05
CA VAL A 57 -6.71 -6.36 6.20
C VAL A 57 -6.93 -6.67 4.72
N PHE A 58 -6.91 -7.95 4.34
CA PHE A 58 -7.16 -8.37 2.96
C PHE A 58 -8.53 -7.90 2.47
N ARG A 59 -9.61 -8.21 3.20
CA ARG A 59 -10.97 -7.81 2.83
C ARG A 59 -11.09 -6.29 2.68
N TRP A 60 -10.54 -5.55 3.63
CA TRP A 60 -10.56 -4.09 3.59
C TRP A 60 -9.77 -3.54 2.39
N ALA A 61 -8.55 -4.01 2.16
CA ALA A 61 -7.69 -3.55 1.07
C ALA A 61 -8.33 -3.79 -0.30
N VAL A 62 -8.93 -4.95 -0.52
CA VAL A 62 -9.62 -5.29 -1.77
C VAL A 62 -10.73 -4.28 -2.10
N TRP A 63 -11.50 -3.86 -1.10
CA TRP A 63 -12.62 -2.93 -1.31
C TRP A 63 -12.17 -1.46 -1.37
N GLU A 64 -11.32 -1.04 -0.44
CA GLU A 64 -10.97 0.38 -0.31
C GLU A 64 -9.92 0.80 -1.34
N MET A 65 -8.90 -0.02 -1.62
CA MET A 65 -7.83 0.39 -2.54
C MET A 65 -8.32 0.62 -3.97
N ALA A 66 -9.31 -0.13 -4.42
CA ALA A 66 -9.91 0.10 -5.73
C ALA A 66 -10.64 1.45 -5.82
N LYS A 67 -11.31 1.90 -4.75
CA LYS A 67 -11.96 3.22 -4.69
C LYS A 67 -10.92 4.33 -4.68
N VAL A 68 -9.88 4.18 -3.86
CA VAL A 68 -8.78 5.14 -3.73
C VAL A 68 -8.02 5.29 -5.05
N ALA A 69 -7.76 4.16 -5.73
CA ALA A 69 -7.12 4.14 -7.04
C ALA A 69 -7.94 4.90 -8.10
N LYS A 70 -9.26 4.64 -8.17
CA LYS A 70 -10.15 5.36 -9.09
C LYS A 70 -10.15 6.86 -8.83
N LYS A 71 -10.24 7.24 -7.55
CA LYS A 71 -10.20 8.65 -7.18
C LYS A 71 -8.87 9.31 -7.55
N ALA A 72 -7.74 8.61 -7.39
CA ALA A 72 -6.43 9.14 -7.79
C ALA A 72 -6.32 9.34 -9.32
N LEU A 73 -6.91 8.45 -10.12
CA LEU A 73 -6.99 8.61 -11.57
C LEU A 73 -7.89 9.81 -11.95
N GLU A 74 -9.05 9.95 -11.30
CA GLU A 74 -9.96 11.08 -11.49
C GLU A 74 -9.29 12.42 -11.17
N GLU A 75 -8.58 12.52 -10.05
CA GLU A 75 -7.84 13.72 -9.64
C GLU A 75 -6.66 14.04 -10.57
N ALA A 76 -6.09 13.02 -11.20
CA ALA A 76 -5.06 13.18 -12.22
C ALA A 76 -5.61 13.51 -13.60
N GLY A 77 -6.92 13.40 -13.81
CA GLY A 77 -7.57 13.62 -15.08
C GLY A 77 -7.28 12.57 -16.16
N ILE A 78 -6.91 11.34 -15.74
CA ILE A 78 -6.59 10.25 -16.67
C ILE A 78 -7.48 9.03 -16.45
N THR A 79 -7.56 8.20 -17.49
CA THR A 79 -8.27 6.92 -17.47
C THR A 79 -7.31 5.75 -17.22
N PRO A 80 -7.82 4.55 -16.81
CA PRO A 80 -6.99 3.37 -16.68
C PRO A 80 -6.21 2.99 -17.95
N ASP A 81 -6.75 3.29 -19.14
CA ASP A 81 -6.13 2.96 -20.42
C ASP A 81 -4.89 3.82 -20.72
N GLU A 82 -4.75 4.96 -20.05
CA GLU A 82 -3.59 5.86 -20.21
C GLU A 82 -2.43 5.51 -19.27
N LEU A 83 -2.65 4.56 -18.33
CA LEU A 83 -1.58 4.09 -17.46
C LEU A 83 -0.56 3.25 -18.23
N GLY A 84 0.72 3.54 -18.01
CA GLY A 84 1.81 2.64 -18.35
C GLY A 84 2.09 1.61 -17.26
N ALA A 85 1.85 1.97 -15.98
CA ALA A 85 2.14 1.06 -14.87
C ALA A 85 1.18 1.20 -13.67
N LEU A 86 1.01 0.07 -12.95
CA LEU A 86 0.46 0.01 -11.59
C LEU A 86 1.54 -0.44 -10.62
N ILE A 87 1.84 0.37 -9.61
CA ILE A 87 2.88 0.13 -8.60
C ILE A 87 2.24 0.13 -7.20
N PRO A 88 1.61 -0.97 -6.79
CA PRO A 88 0.98 -1.07 -5.48
C PRO A 88 1.98 -1.44 -4.40
N HIS A 89 1.64 -1.15 -3.14
CA HIS A 89 2.30 -1.75 -2.00
C HIS A 89 2.32 -3.28 -2.13
N GLN A 90 3.49 -3.87 -1.96
CA GLN A 90 3.74 -5.29 -2.14
C GLN A 90 3.37 -6.09 -0.88
N ALA A 91 2.09 -5.98 -0.45
CA ALA A 91 1.61 -6.63 0.76
C ALA A 91 1.23 -8.10 0.53
N ASN A 92 0.54 -8.37 -0.59
CA ASN A 92 0.01 -9.69 -0.93
C ASN A 92 -0.34 -9.72 -2.43
N ALA A 93 0.14 -10.71 -3.16
CA ALA A 93 -0.09 -10.85 -4.59
C ALA A 93 -1.59 -10.90 -4.95
N ARG A 94 -2.44 -11.52 -4.10
CA ARG A 94 -3.88 -11.61 -4.33
C ARG A 94 -4.58 -10.25 -4.25
N ILE A 95 -4.07 -9.30 -3.43
CA ILE A 95 -4.57 -7.93 -3.37
C ILE A 95 -4.25 -7.22 -4.69
N ILE A 96 -3.04 -7.41 -5.21
CA ILE A 96 -2.61 -6.85 -6.49
C ILE A 96 -3.50 -7.37 -7.62
N ASP A 97 -3.71 -8.67 -7.69
CA ASP A 97 -4.59 -9.30 -8.70
C ASP A 97 -6.02 -8.75 -8.64
N GLN A 98 -6.53 -8.56 -7.44
CA GLN A 98 -7.87 -8.02 -7.26
C GLN A 98 -7.97 -6.55 -7.66
N MET A 99 -6.92 -5.74 -7.42
CA MET A 99 -6.87 -4.36 -7.91
C MET A 99 -6.88 -4.31 -9.44
N VAL A 100 -6.03 -5.09 -10.10
CA VAL A 100 -6.00 -5.18 -11.58
C VAL A 100 -7.39 -5.49 -12.14
N LYS A 101 -8.06 -6.50 -11.59
CA LYS A 101 -9.42 -6.88 -12.01
C LYS A 101 -10.46 -5.78 -11.77
N THR A 102 -10.43 -5.15 -10.60
CA THR A 102 -11.44 -4.16 -10.21
C THR A 102 -11.27 -2.84 -10.97
N LEU A 103 -10.04 -2.47 -11.27
CA LEU A 103 -9.72 -1.31 -12.11
C LEU A 103 -9.92 -1.59 -13.59
N LYS A 104 -10.10 -2.87 -13.97
CA LYS A 104 -10.20 -3.33 -15.38
C LYS A 104 -9.01 -2.85 -16.20
N LEU A 105 -7.80 -2.96 -15.61
CA LEU A 105 -6.59 -2.51 -16.30
C LEU A 105 -6.37 -3.33 -17.58
N PRO A 106 -6.03 -2.67 -18.71
CA PRO A 106 -5.60 -3.36 -19.92
C PRO A 106 -4.35 -4.21 -19.69
N ASP A 107 -4.17 -5.25 -20.48
CA ASP A 107 -2.97 -6.12 -20.42
C ASP A 107 -1.68 -5.37 -20.80
N THR A 108 -1.80 -4.17 -21.40
CA THR A 108 -0.69 -3.27 -21.72
C THR A 108 -0.12 -2.53 -20.52
N VAL A 109 -0.84 -2.50 -19.38
CA VAL A 109 -0.39 -1.84 -18.15
C VAL A 109 0.56 -2.78 -17.41
N ALA A 110 1.81 -2.36 -17.24
CA ALA A 110 2.80 -3.11 -16.47
C ALA A 110 2.43 -3.09 -14.97
N VAL A 111 2.37 -4.26 -14.34
CA VAL A 111 2.01 -4.41 -12.93
C VAL A 111 3.23 -4.84 -12.12
N ALA A 112 3.66 -3.99 -11.19
CA ALA A 112 4.78 -4.32 -10.31
C ALA A 112 4.43 -5.50 -9.38
N ARG A 113 5.29 -6.52 -9.36
CA ARG A 113 5.12 -7.78 -8.60
C ARG A 113 6.38 -8.17 -7.83
N ASP A 114 7.09 -7.19 -7.33
CA ASP A 114 8.34 -7.36 -6.57
C ASP A 114 8.17 -8.28 -5.34
N ILE A 115 6.94 -8.42 -4.86
CA ILE A 115 6.58 -9.33 -3.76
C ILE A 115 6.97 -10.79 -4.03
N VAL A 116 7.03 -11.21 -5.28
CA VAL A 116 7.37 -12.60 -5.63
C VAL A 116 8.79 -12.94 -5.20
N ASP A 117 9.72 -11.98 -5.37
CA ASP A 117 11.14 -12.18 -5.08
C ASP A 117 11.55 -11.56 -3.73
N ALA A 118 11.08 -10.35 -3.45
CA ALA A 118 11.51 -9.58 -2.28
C ALA A 118 10.58 -9.75 -1.06
N GLY A 119 9.37 -10.28 -1.25
CA GLY A 119 8.37 -10.32 -0.20
C GLY A 119 7.81 -8.93 0.16
N ASN A 120 7.19 -8.83 1.34
CA ASN A 120 6.68 -7.55 1.84
C ASN A 120 7.80 -6.77 2.54
N THR A 121 8.34 -5.77 1.87
CA THR A 121 9.39 -4.88 2.39
C THR A 121 8.82 -3.62 3.06
N SER A 122 7.57 -3.67 3.56
CA SER A 122 6.89 -2.57 4.26
C SER A 122 6.84 -1.28 3.41
N ALA A 123 7.18 -0.12 3.99
CA ALA A 123 7.15 1.16 3.29
C ALA A 123 8.09 1.24 2.07
N ALA A 124 9.17 0.47 2.06
CA ALA A 124 10.10 0.42 0.95
C ALA A 124 9.55 -0.31 -0.29
N SER A 125 8.44 -1.02 -0.16
CA SER A 125 7.93 -1.89 -1.24
C SER A 125 7.52 -1.14 -2.51
N VAL A 126 6.94 0.06 -2.39
CA VAL A 126 6.54 0.87 -3.56
C VAL A 126 7.77 1.39 -4.31
N PRO A 127 8.74 2.08 -3.68
CA PRO A 127 9.92 2.56 -4.39
C PRO A 127 10.82 1.44 -4.92
N LEU A 128 10.96 0.31 -4.21
CA LEU A 128 11.72 -0.83 -4.71
C LEU A 128 11.05 -1.47 -5.93
N ALA A 129 9.73 -1.64 -5.88
CA ALA A 129 8.96 -2.17 -7.01
C ALA A 129 9.00 -1.22 -8.22
N ALA A 130 8.93 0.11 -8.01
CA ALA A 130 9.10 1.10 -9.06
C ALA A 130 10.48 1.02 -9.72
N HIS A 131 11.53 0.95 -8.89
CA HIS A 131 12.92 0.86 -9.38
C HIS A 131 13.13 -0.41 -10.23
N ARG A 132 12.67 -1.57 -9.74
CA ARG A 132 12.79 -2.84 -10.47
C ARG A 132 12.00 -2.80 -11.78
N LEU A 133 10.74 -2.35 -11.71
CA LEU A 133 9.88 -2.27 -12.89
C LEU A 133 10.50 -1.43 -14.01
N LEU A 134 11.03 -0.24 -13.68
CA LEU A 134 11.71 0.63 -14.63
C LEU A 134 13.01 0.03 -15.16
N LYS A 135 13.77 -0.68 -14.33
CA LYS A 135 15.00 -1.35 -14.76
C LYS A 135 14.72 -2.47 -15.77
N GLU A 136 13.61 -3.19 -15.58
CA GLU A 136 13.20 -4.29 -16.45
C GLU A 136 12.45 -3.81 -17.69
N ASN A 137 11.78 -2.63 -17.62
CA ASN A 137 10.96 -2.03 -18.66
C ASN A 137 11.32 -0.55 -18.87
N PRO A 138 12.47 -0.22 -19.46
CA PRO A 138 12.93 1.17 -19.64
C PRO A 138 11.96 2.04 -20.47
N GLU A 139 11.14 1.41 -21.32
CA GLU A 139 10.12 2.06 -22.15
C GLU A 139 8.94 2.65 -21.34
N LEU A 140 8.88 2.38 -20.05
CA LEU A 140 7.91 3.00 -19.13
C LEU A 140 8.33 4.41 -18.69
N SER A 141 9.58 4.82 -18.93
CA SER A 141 10.03 6.20 -18.67
C SER A 141 9.12 7.19 -19.40
N GLY A 142 8.71 8.24 -18.71
CA GLY A 142 7.77 9.25 -19.21
C GLY A 142 6.29 8.84 -19.22
N LYS A 143 5.96 7.59 -18.88
CA LYS A 143 4.55 7.14 -18.81
C LYS A 143 3.94 7.38 -17.43
N PHE A 144 2.62 7.46 -17.38
CA PHE A 144 1.88 7.55 -16.13
C PHE A 144 1.93 6.23 -15.36
N ALA A 145 2.16 6.33 -14.05
CA ALA A 145 2.06 5.19 -13.14
C ALA A 145 1.18 5.54 -11.94
N LEU A 146 0.28 4.62 -11.59
CA LEU A 146 -0.49 4.71 -10.36
C LEU A 146 0.29 4.04 -9.23
N GLN A 147 0.74 4.82 -8.27
CA GLN A 147 1.31 4.36 -7.01
C GLN A 147 0.23 4.32 -5.94
N ILE A 148 0.14 3.22 -5.19
CA ILE A 148 -0.85 3.07 -4.13
C ILE A 148 -0.31 2.25 -2.97
N GLY A 149 -0.49 2.74 -1.76
CA GLY A 149 -0.05 2.09 -0.54
C GLY A 149 -1.09 2.14 0.57
N PHE A 150 -1.00 1.19 1.48
CA PHE A 150 -1.78 1.15 2.71
C PHE A 150 -0.97 0.48 3.82
N GLY A 151 -1.36 0.73 5.07
CA GLY A 151 -0.66 0.19 6.24
C GLY A 151 -1.46 0.34 7.52
N ALA A 152 -0.73 0.29 8.64
CA ALA A 152 -1.32 0.45 9.97
C ALA A 152 -2.13 1.75 10.07
N GLY A 153 -3.22 1.68 10.82
CA GLY A 153 -4.09 2.82 11.04
C GLY A 153 -5.59 2.46 10.94
N LEU A 154 -6.15 1.83 9.93
CA LEU A 154 -5.55 1.64 8.59
C LEU A 154 -5.42 2.98 7.87
N ALA A 155 -4.27 3.26 7.33
CA ALA A 155 -4.03 4.45 6.53
C ALA A 155 -3.74 4.05 5.07
N PHE A 156 -4.03 4.93 4.12
CA PHE A 156 -3.80 4.70 2.70
C PHE A 156 -3.46 5.99 1.96
N ALA A 157 -2.75 5.85 0.86
CA ALA A 157 -2.53 6.92 -0.10
C ALA A 157 -2.37 6.36 -1.52
N ALA A 158 -2.79 7.14 -2.50
CA ALA A 158 -2.56 6.87 -3.91
C ALA A 158 -2.29 8.17 -4.66
N GLN A 159 -1.45 8.08 -5.70
CA GLN A 159 -1.15 9.19 -6.60
C GLN A 159 -0.75 8.67 -7.97
N VAL A 160 -0.99 9.47 -8.98
CA VAL A 160 -0.43 9.25 -10.31
C VAL A 160 0.86 10.04 -10.44
N VAL A 161 1.88 9.39 -10.99
CA VAL A 161 3.18 10.02 -11.24
C VAL A 161 3.60 9.77 -12.69
N VAL A 162 4.42 10.66 -13.22
CA VAL A 162 5.17 10.40 -14.45
C VAL A 162 6.45 9.67 -14.05
N LEU A 163 6.68 8.50 -14.62
CA LEU A 163 7.89 7.71 -14.34
C LEU A 163 9.15 8.41 -14.89
N PRO A 164 10.26 8.41 -14.14
CA PRO A 164 11.49 9.08 -14.55
C PRO A 164 12.16 8.44 -15.75
#